data_d58d5ce5fefe752ad867ac64abefd243
#
_entry.id   d58d5ce5fefe752ad867ac64abefd243
#
_cell.length_a   1.000
_cell.length_b   1.000
_cell.length_c   1.000
_cell.angle_alpha   90.00
_cell.angle_beta   90.00
_cell.angle_gamma   90.00
#
_symmetry.space_group_name_H-M   'P 1'
#
loop_
_entity.id
_entity.type
_entity.pdbx_description
1 polymer ?
#
loop_
_entity_poly.entity_id
_entity_poly.type
_entity_poly.pdbx_seq_one_letter_code
_entity_poly.pdbx_strand_id
1 'polypeptide(L)'
;MSEMGAMSSAGKVLFRSHIVAIATAFLLNFSLGISADVGAALQNSVDGRITRDGIDLFYKVVGPANGDYVLVLSGGPGEDIHSMEGIADELGEKYQCVMWEQRGTGRSKLPRYDSSTINLNAYMEDIEALRKQLHVEKFIVVGNSWGMILGLAYAGTHPHGVRAVVTIGSGPITFEYLGVFSDNQFARLGACELEMRDFWKDPARETADSDRAAFERLRAATVAYFFDRKKALQMASELRPEDYNFRVPPAFLKTEGKYDIRPTLKTITAPVLLLQGRQDLAGEANICEAHSLIKNSTLAFIAKCGHMPWLEQPEQTWKIVDEFLAHLPR
;
A
#
# COMPACT_ATOMS: atom_id res chain seq x y z
N MET A 1 -22.76 46.91 44.02
CA MET A 1 -24.17 46.62 43.77
C MET A 1 -24.16 45.95 42.40
N SER A 2 -24.03 44.64 42.43
CA SER A 2 -24.99 43.52 42.29
C SER A 2 -25.64 43.58 40.90
N GLU A 3 -25.54 42.57 40.03
CA GLU A 3 -25.95 41.18 40.23
C GLU A 3 -25.26 40.29 39.22
N MET A 4 -24.71 39.19 39.72
CA MET A 4 -24.33 38.00 38.94
C MET A 4 -25.56 37.12 38.85
N GLY A 5 -26.10 36.97 37.62
CA GLY A 5 -27.16 36.02 37.34
C GLY A 5 -26.58 34.62 37.05
N ALA A 6 -26.90 33.66 37.90
CA ALA A 6 -26.55 32.26 37.77
C ALA A 6 -27.26 31.62 36.58
N MET A 7 -26.52 31.03 35.63
CA MET A 7 -27.07 30.18 34.59
C MET A 7 -27.21 28.75 35.10
N SER A 8 -28.46 28.27 35.05
CA SER A 8 -29.01 27.01 35.48
C SER A 8 -28.35 25.78 34.84
N SER A 9 -28.21 24.74 35.66
CA SER A 9 -27.66 23.42 35.40
C SER A 9 -28.48 22.49 34.49
N ALA A 10 -29.39 23.02 33.68
CA ALA A 10 -30.33 22.23 32.85
C ALA A 10 -29.83 21.92 31.41
N GLY A 11 -28.69 22.46 30.99
CA GLY A 11 -28.18 22.31 29.60
C GLY A 11 -27.26 21.12 29.35
N LYS A 12 -26.89 20.32 30.36
CA LYS A 12 -25.86 19.27 30.24
C LYS A 12 -26.39 17.83 30.11
N VAL A 13 -27.69 17.59 30.09
CA VAL A 13 -28.27 16.25 30.10
C VAL A 13 -28.85 15.80 28.73
N LEU A 14 -28.97 16.71 27.76
CA LEU A 14 -29.63 16.38 26.47
C LEU A 14 -28.70 15.99 25.33
N PHE A 15 -27.38 15.89 25.56
CA PHE A 15 -26.41 15.52 24.48
C PHE A 15 -25.93 14.06 24.55
N ARG A 16 -26.44 13.25 25.50
CA ARG A 16 -26.00 11.85 25.67
C ARG A 16 -26.96 10.78 25.11
N SER A 17 -28.11 11.14 24.58
CA SER A 17 -29.12 10.15 24.15
C SER A 17 -29.36 10.02 22.65
N HIS A 18 -28.57 10.68 21.78
CA HIS A 18 -28.77 10.60 20.33
C HIS A 18 -27.68 9.83 19.55
N ILE A 19 -26.69 9.27 20.23
CA ILE A 19 -25.61 8.48 19.57
C ILE A 19 -25.92 6.97 19.56
N VAL A 20 -26.92 6.48 20.27
CA VAL A 20 -27.23 5.04 20.35
C VAL A 20 -28.36 4.59 19.40
N ALA A 21 -29.02 5.48 18.67
CA ALA A 21 -30.21 5.15 17.88
C ALA A 21 -29.99 5.07 16.36
N ILE A 22 -28.76 5.15 15.83
CA ILE A 22 -28.49 5.04 14.37
C ILE A 22 -27.82 3.70 13.98
N ALA A 23 -27.50 2.84 14.93
CA ALA A 23 -26.79 1.58 14.68
C ALA A 23 -27.71 0.35 14.39
N THR A 24 -29.03 0.49 14.26
CA THR A 24 -29.92 -0.70 14.18
C THR A 24 -30.90 -0.72 13.01
N ALA A 25 -30.74 0.09 11.97
CA ALA A 25 -31.72 0.16 10.87
C ALA A 25 -31.15 -0.03 9.45
N PHE A 26 -29.94 -0.65 9.27
CA PHE A 26 -29.41 -0.97 7.92
C PHE A 26 -28.85 -2.39 7.81
N LEU A 27 -29.55 -3.36 8.41
CA LEU A 27 -29.30 -4.78 8.15
C LEU A 27 -30.57 -5.38 7.59
N LEU A 28 -30.86 -5.17 6.32
CA LEU A 28 -31.74 -6.06 5.50
C LEU A 28 -31.80 -5.48 4.08
N ASN A 29 -31.30 -6.25 3.12
CA ASN A 29 -31.40 -6.10 1.66
C ASN A 29 -30.15 -5.59 0.94
N PHE A 30 -29.08 -6.41 0.92
CA PHE A 30 -28.19 -6.52 -0.25
C PHE A 30 -27.60 -7.94 -0.28
N SER A 31 -28.46 -8.94 -0.42
CA SER A 31 -28.05 -10.26 -0.86
C SER A 31 -28.81 -10.55 -2.15
N LEU A 32 -28.19 -10.17 -3.28
CA LEU A 32 -28.48 -10.73 -4.63
C LEU A 32 -27.60 -9.98 -5.63
N GLY A 33 -26.54 -10.64 -6.09
CA GLY A 33 -25.93 -10.27 -7.36
C GLY A 33 -24.42 -10.07 -7.43
N ILE A 34 -23.59 -10.70 -6.56
CA ILE A 34 -22.16 -10.95 -6.87
C ILE A 34 -21.82 -12.32 -6.29
N SER A 35 -22.26 -13.37 -6.93
CA SER A 35 -21.81 -14.72 -6.65
C SER A 35 -21.83 -15.55 -7.93
N ALA A 36 -20.92 -15.23 -8.83
CA ALA A 36 -20.49 -16.14 -9.89
C ALA A 36 -19.19 -15.55 -10.45
N ASP A 37 -18.06 -16.16 -10.14
CA ASP A 37 -16.72 -16.06 -10.71
C ASP A 37 -15.55 -15.62 -9.81
N VAL A 38 -15.71 -15.33 -8.54
CA VAL A 38 -14.56 -15.19 -7.61
C VAL A 38 -13.94 -16.57 -7.28
N GLY A 39 -14.57 -17.67 -7.69
CA GLY A 39 -14.13 -19.02 -7.37
C GLY A 39 -13.07 -19.65 -8.29
N ALA A 40 -12.76 -19.07 -9.45
CA ALA A 40 -11.91 -19.73 -10.43
C ALA A 40 -10.41 -19.42 -10.27
N ALA A 41 -10.04 -18.20 -9.86
CA ALA A 41 -8.63 -17.82 -9.70
C ALA A 41 -7.98 -18.41 -8.43
N LEU A 42 -8.78 -18.68 -7.39
CA LEU A 42 -8.29 -19.33 -6.15
C LEU A 42 -8.03 -20.84 -6.28
N GLN A 43 -8.37 -21.48 -7.41
CA GLN A 43 -8.20 -22.93 -7.58
C GLN A 43 -6.75 -23.39 -7.76
N ASN A 44 -5.80 -22.48 -8.03
CA ASN A 44 -4.38 -22.83 -8.19
C ASN A 44 -3.47 -21.91 -7.37
N SER A 45 -3.64 -21.84 -6.07
CA SER A 45 -2.68 -21.13 -5.21
C SER A 45 -1.64 -22.08 -4.64
N VAL A 46 -0.37 -21.69 -4.68
CA VAL A 46 0.76 -22.43 -4.11
C VAL A 46 1.46 -21.53 -3.09
N ASP A 47 1.47 -21.98 -1.85
CA ASP A 47 2.24 -21.35 -0.77
C ASP A 47 3.67 -21.87 -0.77
N GLY A 48 4.64 -20.99 -0.56
CA GLY A 48 6.05 -21.36 -0.49
C GLY A 48 6.83 -20.51 0.52
N ARG A 49 8.05 -20.95 0.74
CA ARG A 49 9.02 -20.21 1.57
C ARG A 49 10.39 -20.24 0.94
N ILE A 50 11.14 -19.16 1.14
CA ILE A 50 12.58 -19.10 0.93
C ILE A 50 13.25 -18.75 2.25
N THR A 51 14.41 -19.33 2.50
CA THR A 51 15.23 -18.97 3.67
C THR A 51 16.42 -18.15 3.20
N ARG A 52 16.56 -16.93 3.72
CA ARG A 52 17.71 -16.07 3.45
C ARG A 52 18.19 -15.40 4.74
N ASP A 53 19.49 -15.47 5.00
CA ASP A 53 20.12 -14.93 6.22
C ASP A 53 19.48 -15.45 7.53
N GLY A 54 18.98 -16.70 7.51
CA GLY A 54 18.28 -17.32 8.64
C GLY A 54 16.85 -16.82 8.86
N ILE A 55 16.29 -16.07 7.90
CA ILE A 55 14.93 -15.56 7.91
C ILE A 55 14.09 -16.35 6.90
N ASP A 56 12.97 -16.90 7.35
CA ASP A 56 12.00 -17.56 6.48
C ASP A 56 11.04 -16.53 5.91
N LEU A 57 11.07 -16.35 4.60
CA LEU A 57 10.23 -15.43 3.86
C LEU A 57 9.13 -16.22 3.15
N PHE A 58 7.89 -15.85 3.42
CA PHE A 58 6.72 -16.49 2.83
C PHE A 58 6.34 -15.83 1.50
N TYR A 59 5.89 -16.64 0.55
CA TYR A 59 5.24 -16.16 -0.66
C TYR A 59 4.06 -17.04 -1.05
N LYS A 60 3.14 -16.48 -1.82
CA LYS A 60 1.99 -17.16 -2.40
C LYS A 60 1.99 -16.92 -3.91
N VAL A 61 1.81 -17.97 -4.70
CA VAL A 61 1.65 -17.86 -6.15
C VAL A 61 0.20 -18.16 -6.50
N VAL A 62 -0.42 -17.30 -7.30
CA VAL A 62 -1.78 -17.47 -7.83
C VAL A 62 -1.78 -17.31 -9.34
N GLY A 63 -2.74 -17.94 -10.01
CA GLY A 63 -2.91 -17.86 -11.47
C GLY A 63 -2.43 -19.09 -12.25
N PRO A 64 -2.44 -19.03 -13.60
CA PRO A 64 -2.18 -20.18 -14.47
C PRO A 64 -0.72 -20.59 -14.45
N ALA A 65 -0.44 -21.89 -14.30
CA ALA A 65 0.91 -22.45 -14.15
C ALA A 65 1.87 -22.20 -15.33
N ASN A 66 1.37 -21.76 -16.48
CA ASN A 66 2.15 -21.45 -17.68
C ASN A 66 2.17 -19.95 -18.02
N GLY A 67 1.67 -19.09 -17.13
CA GLY A 67 1.72 -17.63 -17.30
C GLY A 67 3.12 -17.07 -17.04
N ASP A 68 3.39 -15.89 -17.60
CA ASP A 68 4.57 -15.11 -17.20
C ASP A 68 4.46 -14.70 -15.73
N TYR A 69 5.59 -14.61 -15.04
CA TYR A 69 5.60 -14.28 -13.63
C TYR A 69 5.48 -12.77 -13.36
N VAL A 70 4.51 -12.42 -12.54
CA VAL A 70 4.32 -11.05 -12.00
C VAL A 70 4.63 -11.06 -10.51
N LEU A 71 5.62 -10.29 -10.08
CA LEU A 71 5.90 -10.05 -8.67
C LEU A 71 5.05 -8.87 -8.19
N VAL A 72 4.17 -9.10 -7.22
CA VAL A 72 3.28 -8.09 -6.65
C VAL A 72 3.82 -7.64 -5.30
N LEU A 73 4.15 -6.34 -5.19
CA LEU A 73 4.79 -5.73 -4.03
C LEU A 73 3.80 -4.84 -3.27
N SER A 74 3.57 -5.18 -2.00
CA SER A 74 2.70 -4.42 -1.09
C SER A 74 3.27 -3.06 -0.71
N GLY A 75 2.39 -2.19 -0.22
CA GLY A 75 2.70 -0.88 0.33
C GLY A 75 3.35 -0.92 1.72
N GLY A 76 3.34 0.20 2.40
CA GLY A 76 3.89 0.38 3.74
C GLY A 76 5.18 1.20 3.75
N PRO A 77 6.39 0.67 4.08
CA PRO A 77 6.69 -0.73 4.40
C PRO A 77 5.97 -1.22 5.64
N GLY A 78 5.67 -2.53 5.68
CA GLY A 78 5.04 -3.16 6.84
C GLY A 78 3.65 -3.74 6.58
N GLU A 79 3.09 -3.57 5.38
CA GLU A 79 1.85 -4.22 4.94
C GLU A 79 2.13 -5.64 4.44
N ASP A 80 1.25 -6.56 4.74
CA ASP A 80 1.32 -7.92 4.23
C ASP A 80 0.70 -8.05 2.82
N ILE A 81 0.54 -9.29 2.35
CA ILE A 81 0.05 -9.55 0.98
C ILE A 81 -1.44 -9.28 0.78
N HIS A 82 -2.26 -9.19 1.84
CA HIS A 82 -3.71 -9.00 1.70
C HIS A 82 -4.08 -7.68 1.03
N SER A 83 -3.26 -6.63 1.26
CA SER A 83 -3.47 -5.33 0.60
C SER A 83 -3.38 -5.39 -0.93
N MET A 84 -2.76 -6.44 -1.47
CA MET A 84 -2.50 -6.63 -2.90
C MET A 84 -3.32 -7.75 -3.55
N GLU A 85 -4.18 -8.45 -2.80
CA GLU A 85 -5.00 -9.54 -3.35
C GLU A 85 -5.83 -9.09 -4.55
N GLY A 86 -6.47 -7.91 -4.49
CA GLY A 86 -7.24 -7.40 -5.63
C GLY A 86 -6.43 -7.11 -6.90
N ILE A 87 -5.13 -6.79 -6.76
CA ILE A 87 -4.23 -6.66 -7.91
C ILE A 87 -3.82 -8.04 -8.42
N ALA A 88 -3.53 -8.96 -7.51
CA ALA A 88 -3.12 -10.31 -7.86
C ALA A 88 -4.27 -11.12 -8.48
N ASP A 89 -5.51 -10.92 -8.06
CA ASP A 89 -6.69 -11.57 -8.61
C ASP A 89 -6.92 -11.14 -10.07
N GLU A 90 -6.86 -9.85 -10.35
CA GLU A 90 -7.04 -9.32 -11.70
C GLU A 90 -5.94 -9.78 -12.67
N LEU A 91 -4.67 -9.65 -12.26
CA LEU A 91 -3.54 -10.09 -13.08
C LEU A 91 -3.46 -11.62 -13.15
N GLY A 92 -3.92 -12.32 -12.12
CA GLY A 92 -3.93 -13.77 -11.98
C GLY A 92 -4.79 -14.50 -13.01
N GLU A 93 -5.66 -13.80 -13.74
CA GLU A 93 -6.36 -14.37 -14.90
C GLU A 93 -5.41 -14.72 -16.06
N LYS A 94 -4.29 -14.01 -16.19
CA LYS A 94 -3.36 -14.12 -17.32
C LYS A 94 -1.94 -14.51 -16.91
N TYR A 95 -1.53 -14.16 -15.67
CA TYR A 95 -0.16 -14.24 -15.19
C TYR A 95 -0.04 -15.10 -13.93
N GLN A 96 1.15 -15.64 -13.67
CA GLN A 96 1.48 -16.18 -12.36
C GLN A 96 1.86 -15.05 -11.41
N CYS A 97 0.95 -14.63 -10.55
CA CYS A 97 1.18 -13.58 -9.59
C CYS A 97 1.85 -14.13 -8.33
N VAL A 98 3.05 -13.66 -8.05
CA VAL A 98 3.81 -13.96 -6.84
C VAL A 98 3.57 -12.82 -5.84
N MET A 99 2.78 -13.08 -4.82
CA MET A 99 2.62 -12.21 -3.67
C MET A 99 3.64 -12.60 -2.60
N TRP A 100 4.55 -11.72 -2.28
CA TRP A 100 5.60 -11.97 -1.31
C TRP A 100 5.35 -11.18 -0.02
N GLU A 101 5.24 -11.88 1.09
CA GLU A 101 5.27 -11.24 2.40
C GLU A 101 6.70 -10.76 2.68
N GLN A 102 6.88 -9.45 2.55
CA GLN A 102 8.16 -8.80 2.73
C GLN A 102 8.70 -9.05 4.15
N ARG A 103 10.03 -8.94 4.31
CA ARG A 103 10.64 -9.15 5.63
C ARG A 103 10.00 -8.30 6.72
N GLY A 104 9.58 -8.94 7.79
CA GLY A 104 8.90 -8.32 8.92
C GLY A 104 7.39 -8.22 8.78
N THR A 105 6.76 -8.68 7.68
CA THR A 105 5.31 -8.68 7.51
C THR A 105 4.72 -10.08 7.63
N GLY A 106 3.44 -10.16 7.94
CA GLY A 106 2.67 -11.41 7.93
C GLY A 106 3.41 -12.59 8.55
N ARG A 107 3.67 -13.64 7.75
CA ARG A 107 4.38 -14.88 8.11
C ARG A 107 5.90 -14.79 7.97
N SER A 108 6.44 -13.68 7.41
CA SER A 108 7.87 -13.40 7.24
C SER A 108 8.44 -12.68 8.47
N LYS A 109 8.35 -13.33 9.64
CA LYS A 109 8.73 -12.73 10.92
C LYS A 109 10.24 -12.52 11.02
N LEU A 110 10.63 -11.45 11.72
CA LEU A 110 12.03 -11.13 11.99
C LEU A 110 12.39 -11.33 13.46
N PRO A 111 13.62 -11.79 13.75
CA PRO A 111 14.10 -11.90 15.13
C PRO A 111 14.30 -10.51 15.77
N ARG A 112 14.59 -9.49 14.97
CA ARG A 112 14.79 -8.10 15.39
C ARG A 112 14.43 -7.14 14.25
N TYR A 113 14.19 -5.88 14.59
CA TYR A 113 13.81 -4.82 13.63
C TYR A 113 14.84 -3.69 13.74
N ASP A 114 15.99 -3.86 13.08
CA ASP A 114 17.10 -2.91 13.05
C ASP A 114 17.81 -2.92 11.68
N SER A 115 18.89 -2.17 11.56
CA SER A 115 19.63 -2.04 10.30
C SER A 115 20.21 -3.34 9.76
N SER A 116 20.37 -4.38 10.58
CA SER A 116 20.83 -5.70 10.13
C SER A 116 19.73 -6.49 9.40
N THR A 117 18.47 -6.17 9.63
CA THR A 117 17.32 -6.90 9.07
C THR A 117 16.43 -6.02 8.20
N ILE A 118 16.30 -4.72 8.48
CA ILE A 118 15.44 -3.78 7.76
C ILE A 118 16.32 -2.73 7.06
N ASN A 119 16.59 -2.94 5.78
CA ASN A 119 17.26 -2.00 4.90
C ASN A 119 16.91 -2.29 3.43
N LEU A 120 16.98 -1.29 2.56
CA LEU A 120 16.55 -1.40 1.16
C LEU A 120 17.29 -2.50 0.40
N ASN A 121 18.60 -2.65 0.62
CA ASN A 121 19.40 -3.70 -0.02
C ASN A 121 18.90 -5.09 0.38
N ALA A 122 18.56 -5.32 1.64
CA ALA A 122 18.07 -6.60 2.11
C ALA A 122 16.73 -6.99 1.44
N TYR A 123 15.82 -6.03 1.22
CA TYR A 123 14.58 -6.28 0.47
C TYR A 123 14.84 -6.63 -0.99
N MET A 124 15.79 -5.93 -1.66
CA MET A 124 16.12 -6.23 -3.06
C MET A 124 16.76 -7.60 -3.22
N GLU A 125 17.64 -7.98 -2.31
CA GLU A 125 18.26 -9.31 -2.29
C GLU A 125 17.27 -10.44 -1.98
N ASP A 126 16.21 -10.16 -1.22
CA ASP A 126 15.12 -11.12 -1.01
C ASP A 126 14.34 -11.37 -2.33
N ILE A 127 14.07 -10.32 -3.09
CA ILE A 127 13.44 -10.45 -4.42
C ILE A 127 14.33 -11.29 -5.34
N GLU A 128 15.64 -11.06 -5.35
CA GLU A 128 16.57 -11.81 -6.18
C GLU A 128 16.66 -13.29 -5.74
N ALA A 129 16.62 -13.56 -4.43
CA ALA A 129 16.56 -14.93 -3.92
C ALA A 129 15.24 -15.62 -4.30
N LEU A 130 14.11 -14.91 -4.20
CA LEU A 130 12.79 -15.41 -4.61
C LEU A 130 12.77 -15.74 -6.12
N ARG A 131 13.30 -14.83 -6.95
CA ARG A 131 13.41 -15.02 -8.38
C ARG A 131 14.19 -16.31 -8.73
N LYS A 132 15.34 -16.49 -8.09
CA LYS A 132 16.19 -17.70 -8.28
C LYS A 132 15.50 -18.97 -7.80
N GLN A 133 14.83 -18.92 -6.66
CA GLN A 133 14.11 -20.08 -6.10
C GLN A 133 12.95 -20.53 -6.99
N LEU A 134 12.26 -19.58 -7.63
CA LEU A 134 11.16 -19.84 -8.56
C LEU A 134 11.65 -20.13 -9.98
N HIS A 135 12.97 -20.11 -10.24
CA HIS A 135 13.58 -20.29 -11.57
C HIS A 135 13.03 -19.31 -12.61
N VAL A 136 12.69 -18.08 -12.18
CA VAL A 136 12.16 -17.02 -13.05
C VAL A 136 13.32 -16.29 -13.69
N GLU A 137 13.34 -16.17 -15.02
CA GLU A 137 14.36 -15.37 -15.70
C GLU A 137 14.19 -13.89 -15.41
N LYS A 138 12.98 -13.35 -15.60
CA LYS A 138 12.64 -11.94 -15.36
C LYS A 138 11.22 -11.82 -14.84
N PHE A 139 11.04 -11.03 -13.79
CA PHE A 139 9.72 -10.62 -13.33
C PHE A 139 9.16 -9.43 -14.11
N ILE A 140 7.86 -9.41 -14.34
CA ILE A 140 7.09 -8.17 -14.39
C ILE A 140 6.86 -7.77 -12.94
N VAL A 141 7.30 -6.58 -12.53
CA VAL A 141 7.17 -6.12 -11.14
C VAL A 141 6.00 -5.14 -11.07
N VAL A 142 5.03 -5.42 -10.21
CA VAL A 142 3.88 -4.53 -9.95
C VAL A 142 3.94 -4.06 -8.51
N GLY A 143 3.92 -2.74 -8.27
CA GLY A 143 4.06 -2.19 -6.93
C GLY A 143 3.16 -0.99 -6.66
N ASN A 144 2.63 -0.91 -5.45
CA ASN A 144 1.91 0.25 -4.95
C ASN A 144 2.71 0.92 -3.83
N SER A 145 2.72 2.26 -3.80
CA SER A 145 3.31 3.02 -2.68
C SER A 145 4.77 2.62 -2.39
N TRP A 146 5.07 2.07 -1.23
CA TRP A 146 6.37 1.50 -0.91
C TRP A 146 6.79 0.43 -1.93
N GLY A 147 5.86 -0.40 -2.40
CA GLY A 147 6.12 -1.39 -3.44
C GLY A 147 6.61 -0.78 -4.76
N MET A 148 6.18 0.45 -5.11
CA MET A 148 6.76 1.22 -6.22
C MET A 148 8.24 1.54 -5.95
N ILE A 149 8.57 2.06 -4.77
CA ILE A 149 9.95 2.41 -4.40
C ILE A 149 10.84 1.19 -4.50
N LEU A 150 10.42 0.09 -3.90
CA LEU A 150 11.16 -1.17 -3.88
C LEU A 150 11.30 -1.76 -5.29
N GLY A 151 10.23 -1.79 -6.07
CA GLY A 151 10.24 -2.32 -7.45
C GLY A 151 11.15 -1.52 -8.38
N LEU A 152 11.12 -0.19 -8.29
CA LEU A 152 12.02 0.68 -9.06
C LEU A 152 13.48 0.56 -8.61
N ALA A 153 13.73 0.48 -7.30
CA ALA A 153 15.08 0.27 -6.78
C ALA A 153 15.64 -1.08 -7.24
N TYR A 154 14.85 -2.14 -7.18
CA TYR A 154 15.24 -3.46 -7.68
C TYR A 154 15.50 -3.44 -9.19
N ALA A 155 14.65 -2.82 -9.99
CA ALA A 155 14.83 -2.73 -11.44
C ALA A 155 16.12 -2.01 -11.84
N GLY A 156 16.52 -0.99 -11.09
CA GLY A 156 17.76 -0.25 -11.37
C GLY A 156 19.03 -0.95 -10.90
N THR A 157 18.94 -1.78 -9.85
CA THR A 157 20.09 -2.54 -9.32
C THR A 157 20.23 -3.94 -9.91
N HIS A 158 19.12 -4.56 -10.31
CA HIS A 158 19.06 -5.91 -10.88
C HIS A 158 18.35 -5.94 -12.25
N PRO A 159 18.83 -5.17 -13.26
CA PRO A 159 18.13 -5.01 -14.53
C PRO A 159 17.97 -6.31 -15.32
N HIS A 160 18.81 -7.30 -15.07
CA HIS A 160 18.71 -8.64 -15.68
C HIS A 160 17.52 -9.47 -15.16
N GLY A 161 17.01 -9.16 -13.97
CA GLY A 161 15.89 -9.86 -13.33
C GLY A 161 14.51 -9.23 -13.60
N VAL A 162 14.45 -8.13 -14.37
CA VAL A 162 13.22 -7.37 -14.58
C VAL A 162 12.88 -7.26 -16.07
N ARG A 163 11.66 -7.66 -16.43
CA ARG A 163 11.10 -7.51 -17.79
C ARG A 163 10.40 -6.17 -17.96
N ALA A 164 9.63 -5.76 -16.96
CA ALA A 164 8.94 -4.47 -16.92
C ALA A 164 8.59 -4.10 -15.47
N VAL A 165 8.32 -2.83 -15.22
CA VAL A 165 7.76 -2.36 -13.94
C VAL A 165 6.44 -1.65 -14.20
N VAL A 166 5.43 -1.94 -13.40
CA VAL A 166 4.14 -1.24 -13.35
C VAL A 166 3.96 -0.68 -11.95
N THR A 167 3.84 0.62 -11.81
CA THR A 167 3.52 1.24 -10.53
C THR A 167 2.07 1.70 -10.53
N ILE A 168 1.33 1.39 -9.47
CA ILE A 168 -0.09 1.75 -9.33
C ILE A 168 -0.27 2.51 -8.02
N GLY A 169 -0.25 3.85 -8.08
CA GLY A 169 -0.15 4.72 -6.91
C GLY A 169 1.29 4.89 -6.43
N SER A 170 1.68 6.12 -6.13
CA SER A 170 3.09 6.49 -5.97
C SER A 170 3.58 6.45 -4.53
N GLY A 171 4.77 5.88 -4.34
CA GLY A 171 5.59 6.10 -3.15
C GLY A 171 6.54 7.30 -3.32
N PRO A 172 6.92 7.99 -2.24
CA PRO A 172 7.92 9.05 -2.27
C PRO A 172 9.29 8.51 -2.72
N ILE A 173 9.83 9.02 -3.84
CA ILE A 173 11.14 8.56 -4.37
C ILE A 173 12.33 9.10 -3.57
N THR A 174 12.10 10.09 -2.73
CA THR A 174 13.08 10.63 -1.79
C THR A 174 12.43 10.93 -0.44
N PHE A 175 13.25 11.11 0.59
CA PHE A 175 12.79 11.50 1.91
C PHE A 175 12.07 12.88 1.91
N GLU A 176 12.47 13.79 1.02
CA GLU A 176 11.82 15.11 0.88
C GLU A 176 10.36 14.97 0.46
N TYR A 177 10.06 14.08 -0.49
CA TYR A 177 8.69 13.80 -0.92
C TYR A 177 7.84 13.10 0.15
N LEU A 178 8.47 12.43 1.12
CA LEU A 178 7.74 11.89 2.27
C LEU A 178 7.13 13.03 3.11
N GLY A 179 7.81 14.18 3.22
CA GLY A 179 7.24 15.38 3.82
C GLY A 179 6.00 15.86 3.09
N VAL A 180 6.06 15.98 1.76
CA VAL A 180 4.93 16.37 0.91
C VAL A 180 3.76 15.39 1.07
N PHE A 181 4.05 14.08 1.09
CA PHE A 181 3.04 13.04 1.33
C PHE A 181 2.32 13.24 2.66
N SER A 182 3.07 13.49 3.73
CA SER A 182 2.53 13.72 5.07
C SER A 182 1.68 15.00 5.14
N ASP A 183 2.12 16.09 4.53
CA ASP A 183 1.40 17.35 4.49
C ASP A 183 0.07 17.22 3.71
N ASN A 184 0.12 16.56 2.54
CA ASN A 184 -1.07 16.27 1.74
C ASN A 184 -2.06 15.36 2.49
N GLN A 185 -1.56 14.37 3.22
CA GLN A 185 -2.40 13.52 4.07
C GLN A 185 -3.11 14.35 5.13
N PHE A 186 -2.36 15.17 5.87
CA PHE A 186 -2.93 16.00 6.93
C PHE A 186 -3.96 17.00 6.40
N ALA A 187 -3.69 17.64 5.26
CA ALA A 187 -4.58 18.63 4.65
C ALA A 187 -5.94 18.05 4.19
N ARG A 188 -6.06 16.74 4.03
CA ARG A 188 -7.29 16.07 3.58
C ARG A 188 -8.13 15.46 4.70
N LEU A 189 -7.64 15.49 5.93
CA LEU A 189 -8.37 14.98 7.08
C LEU A 189 -9.42 15.99 7.54
N GLY A 190 -10.62 15.50 7.85
CA GLY A 190 -11.65 16.27 8.50
C GLY A 190 -11.47 16.32 10.02
N ALA A 191 -12.33 17.08 10.69
CA ALA A 191 -12.25 17.27 12.15
C ALA A 191 -12.31 15.93 12.91
N CYS A 192 -13.18 15.01 12.51
CA CYS A 192 -13.33 13.70 13.17
C CYS A 192 -12.06 12.85 13.07
N GLU A 193 -11.41 12.83 11.90
CA GLU A 193 -10.16 12.08 11.69
C GLU A 193 -9.01 12.71 12.48
N LEU A 194 -8.95 14.03 12.52
CA LEU A 194 -7.95 14.76 13.32
C LEU A 194 -8.14 14.51 14.82
N GLU A 195 -9.37 14.60 15.33
CA GLU A 195 -9.70 14.27 16.73
C GLU A 195 -9.31 12.81 17.08
N MET A 196 -9.59 11.85 16.18
CA MET A 196 -9.22 10.46 16.40
C MET A 196 -7.70 10.28 16.42
N ARG A 197 -6.98 10.90 15.48
CA ARG A 197 -5.51 10.86 15.47
C ARG A 197 -4.91 11.48 16.73
N ASP A 198 -5.43 12.61 17.20
CA ASP A 198 -4.94 13.29 18.40
C ASP A 198 -5.27 12.46 19.65
N PHE A 199 -6.44 11.82 19.71
CA PHE A 199 -6.79 10.89 20.77
C PHE A 199 -5.77 9.75 20.90
N TRP A 200 -5.34 9.17 19.76
CA TRP A 200 -4.39 8.05 19.74
C TRP A 200 -2.91 8.45 19.73
N LYS A 201 -2.61 9.76 19.73
CA LYS A 201 -1.27 10.31 19.98
C LYS A 201 -1.01 10.57 21.47
N ASP A 202 -1.99 10.38 22.34
CA ASP A 202 -1.83 10.52 23.77
C ASP A 202 -0.76 9.53 24.27
N PRO A 203 0.31 10.02 24.97
CA PRO A 203 1.43 9.18 25.38
C PRO A 203 1.03 8.01 26.28
N ALA A 204 -0.02 8.16 27.09
CA ALA A 204 -0.49 7.09 27.96
C ALA A 204 -1.13 5.94 27.16
N ARG A 205 -1.89 6.27 26.10
CA ARG A 205 -2.49 5.27 25.19
C ARG A 205 -1.44 4.60 24.34
N GLU A 206 -0.51 5.37 23.80
CA GLU A 206 0.59 4.84 22.98
C GLU A 206 1.50 3.91 23.81
N THR A 207 1.75 4.23 25.09
CA THR A 207 2.50 3.36 25.99
C THR A 207 1.72 2.11 26.39
N ALA A 208 0.39 2.21 26.52
CA ALA A 208 -0.46 1.08 26.91
C ALA A 208 -0.58 0.04 25.78
N ASP A 209 -0.71 0.49 24.52
CA ASP A 209 -0.83 -0.39 23.34
C ASP A 209 -0.38 0.38 22.09
N SER A 210 0.90 0.31 21.78
CA SER A 210 1.51 1.05 20.67
C SER A 210 0.98 0.61 19.30
N ASP A 211 0.72 -0.68 19.12
CA ASP A 211 0.27 -1.24 17.85
C ASP A 211 -1.17 -0.83 17.57
N ARG A 212 -2.05 -0.89 18.58
CA ARG A 212 -3.40 -0.38 18.48
C ARG A 212 -3.43 1.13 18.21
N ALA A 213 -2.62 1.90 18.92
CA ALA A 213 -2.54 3.34 18.71
C ALA A 213 -2.08 3.68 17.28
N ALA A 214 -1.09 2.96 16.76
CA ALA A 214 -0.63 3.13 15.38
C ALA A 214 -1.71 2.71 14.36
N PHE A 215 -2.39 1.59 14.59
CA PHE A 215 -3.48 1.12 13.72
C PHE A 215 -4.65 2.10 13.66
N GLU A 216 -5.11 2.61 14.78
CA GLU A 216 -6.23 3.56 14.81
C GLU A 216 -5.86 4.90 14.15
N ARG A 217 -4.59 5.35 14.26
CA ARG A 217 -4.09 6.50 13.52
C ARG A 217 -4.02 6.25 12.02
N LEU A 218 -3.62 5.04 11.59
CA LEU A 218 -3.66 4.62 10.17
C LEU A 218 -5.10 4.62 9.66
N ARG A 219 -6.02 3.99 10.41
CA ARG A 219 -7.44 3.93 10.04
C ARG A 219 -8.06 5.31 9.85
N ALA A 220 -7.78 6.25 10.74
CA ALA A 220 -8.19 7.63 10.58
C ALA A 220 -7.54 8.31 9.37
N ALA A 221 -6.27 8.00 9.09
CA ALA A 221 -5.52 8.58 7.97
C ALA A 221 -5.94 8.02 6.61
N THR A 222 -6.50 6.80 6.55
CA THR A 222 -6.92 6.11 5.32
C THR A 222 -7.89 6.94 4.49
N VAL A 223 -8.71 7.79 5.12
CA VAL A 223 -9.65 8.68 4.42
C VAL A 223 -8.94 9.63 3.46
N ALA A 224 -7.72 10.01 3.74
CA ALA A 224 -6.93 10.90 2.88
C ALA A 224 -6.38 10.23 1.62
N TYR A 225 -6.31 8.90 1.59
CA TYR A 225 -5.75 8.13 0.46
C TYR A 225 -6.68 8.09 -0.76
N PHE A 226 -7.96 8.44 -0.60
CA PHE A 226 -8.98 8.34 -1.62
C PHE A 226 -9.46 9.72 -2.09
N PHE A 227 -9.89 9.79 -3.33
CA PHE A 227 -10.71 10.90 -3.83
C PHE A 227 -12.17 10.75 -3.35
N ASP A 228 -12.71 9.53 -3.47
CA ASP A 228 -14.08 9.20 -3.04
C ASP A 228 -14.12 8.92 -1.53
N ARG A 229 -14.70 9.85 -0.77
CA ARG A 229 -14.82 9.72 0.69
C ARG A 229 -15.64 8.50 1.13
N LYS A 230 -16.64 8.06 0.36
CA LYS A 230 -17.44 6.89 0.70
C LYS A 230 -16.59 5.61 0.61
N LYS A 231 -15.84 5.46 -0.47
CA LYS A 231 -14.88 4.34 -0.64
C LYS A 231 -13.80 4.39 0.46
N ALA A 232 -13.32 5.59 0.79
CA ALA A 232 -12.34 5.79 1.85
C ALA A 232 -12.84 5.29 3.23
N LEU A 233 -14.05 5.65 3.61
CA LEU A 233 -14.67 5.22 4.87
C LEU A 233 -14.95 3.72 4.89
N GLN A 234 -15.36 3.15 3.76
CA GLN A 234 -15.52 1.71 3.61
C GLN A 234 -14.17 1.01 3.82
N MET A 235 -13.13 1.40 3.09
CA MET A 235 -11.79 0.84 3.24
C MET A 235 -11.28 0.95 4.69
N ALA A 236 -11.44 2.13 5.33
CA ALA A 236 -11.06 2.32 6.72
C ALA A 236 -11.77 1.38 7.70
N SER A 237 -13.00 0.96 7.39
CA SER A 237 -13.76 0.00 8.21
C SER A 237 -13.36 -1.47 7.98
N GLU A 238 -12.74 -1.77 6.85
CA GLU A 238 -12.31 -3.11 6.43
C GLU A 238 -10.85 -3.40 6.80
N LEU A 239 -10.07 -2.38 7.21
CA LEU A 239 -8.70 -2.57 7.65
C LEU A 239 -8.62 -3.51 8.86
N ARG A 240 -7.64 -4.38 8.85
CA ARG A 240 -7.36 -5.34 9.93
C ARG A 240 -5.98 -5.06 10.52
N PRO A 241 -5.83 -4.99 11.84
CA PRO A 241 -4.54 -4.69 12.48
C PRO A 241 -3.46 -5.76 12.19
N GLU A 242 -3.86 -7.01 11.98
CA GLU A 242 -2.97 -8.12 11.67
C GLU A 242 -2.28 -8.00 10.30
N ASP A 243 -2.84 -7.20 9.37
CA ASP A 243 -2.26 -6.98 8.04
C ASP A 243 -1.07 -6.00 8.09
N TYR A 244 -0.79 -5.41 9.26
CA TYR A 244 0.22 -4.37 9.44
C TYR A 244 1.23 -4.71 10.52
N ASN A 245 2.50 -4.46 10.26
CA ASN A 245 3.54 -4.45 11.28
C ASN A 245 4.11 -3.05 11.46
N PHE A 246 3.64 -2.35 12.48
CA PHE A 246 4.02 -0.97 12.78
C PHE A 246 5.46 -0.79 13.28
N ARG A 247 6.22 -1.87 13.46
CA ARG A 247 7.66 -1.83 13.81
C ARG A 247 8.54 -1.63 12.58
N VAL A 248 8.06 -1.99 11.40
CA VAL A 248 8.83 -1.95 10.14
C VAL A 248 9.10 -0.51 9.66
N PRO A 249 8.09 0.38 9.52
CA PRO A 249 8.34 1.73 9.01
C PRO A 249 9.35 2.54 9.82
N PRO A 250 9.26 2.60 11.17
CA PRO A 250 10.26 3.36 11.94
C PRO A 250 11.65 2.72 11.90
N ALA A 251 11.75 1.38 11.83
CA ALA A 251 13.03 0.70 11.67
C ALA A 251 13.67 1.01 10.31
N PHE A 252 12.88 1.03 9.23
CA PHE A 252 13.34 1.41 7.91
C PHE A 252 13.85 2.86 7.87
N LEU A 253 13.05 3.81 8.36
CA LEU A 253 13.45 5.22 8.40
C LEU A 253 14.67 5.47 9.28
N LYS A 254 14.82 4.73 10.38
CA LYS A 254 16.00 4.81 11.23
C LYS A 254 17.26 4.27 10.52
N THR A 255 17.11 3.26 9.68
CA THR A 255 18.22 2.62 8.96
C THR A 255 18.64 3.43 7.74
N GLU A 256 17.68 3.74 6.87
CA GLU A 256 17.93 4.41 5.58
C GLU A 256 18.06 5.92 5.71
N GLY A 257 17.58 6.51 6.82
CA GLY A 257 17.66 7.94 7.04
C GLY A 257 16.96 8.73 5.93
N LYS A 258 17.73 9.62 5.28
CA LYS A 258 17.24 10.40 4.14
C LYS A 258 17.47 9.63 2.85
N TYR A 259 16.68 8.59 2.60
CA TYR A 259 16.80 7.82 1.37
C TYR A 259 16.53 8.65 0.10
N ASP A 260 17.20 8.29 -0.98
CA ASP A 260 17.04 8.90 -2.31
C ASP A 260 17.31 7.82 -3.37
N ILE A 261 16.26 7.42 -4.10
CA ILE A 261 16.40 6.41 -5.16
C ILE A 261 16.61 7.02 -6.56
N ARG A 262 16.68 8.34 -6.72
CA ARG A 262 16.87 9.02 -8.01
C ARG A 262 18.12 8.56 -8.78
N PRO A 263 19.27 8.33 -8.13
CA PRO A 263 20.44 7.77 -8.84
C PRO A 263 20.13 6.41 -9.49
N THR A 264 19.38 5.55 -8.79
CA THR A 264 19.01 4.21 -9.24
C THR A 264 17.95 4.26 -10.36
N LEU A 265 17.05 5.25 -10.37
CA LEU A 265 16.07 5.40 -11.44
C LEU A 265 16.72 5.58 -12.82
N LYS A 266 17.86 6.26 -12.88
CA LYS A 266 18.62 6.51 -14.12
C LYS A 266 19.23 5.25 -14.73
N THR A 267 19.38 4.19 -13.95
CA THR A 267 19.97 2.91 -14.39
C THR A 267 18.94 1.91 -14.89
N ILE A 268 17.64 2.22 -14.73
CA ILE A 268 16.56 1.34 -15.18
C ILE A 268 16.53 1.26 -16.71
N THR A 269 16.63 0.04 -17.23
CA THR A 269 16.58 -0.24 -18.68
C THR A 269 15.25 -0.85 -19.11
N ALA A 270 14.55 -1.53 -18.21
CA ALA A 270 13.24 -2.13 -18.47
C ALA A 270 12.18 -1.06 -18.76
N PRO A 271 11.15 -1.37 -19.57
CA PRO A 271 9.97 -0.52 -19.69
C PRO A 271 9.27 -0.30 -18.34
N VAL A 272 8.84 0.93 -18.07
CA VAL A 272 8.17 1.29 -16.81
C VAL A 272 6.86 2.01 -17.10
N LEU A 273 5.77 1.54 -16.51
CA LEU A 273 4.52 2.29 -16.41
C LEU A 273 4.44 2.97 -15.04
N LEU A 274 4.34 4.28 -15.04
CA LEU A 274 4.10 5.10 -13.86
C LEU A 274 2.63 5.55 -13.87
N LEU A 275 1.77 4.87 -13.12
CA LEU A 275 0.34 5.13 -13.06
C LEU A 275 -0.03 5.73 -11.70
N GLN A 276 -0.68 6.90 -11.71
CA GLN A 276 -1.05 7.61 -10.50
C GLN A 276 -2.43 8.27 -10.60
N GLY A 277 -3.19 8.25 -9.50
CA GLY A 277 -4.35 9.12 -9.35
C GLY A 277 -3.93 10.60 -9.21
N ARG A 278 -4.66 11.52 -9.86
CA ARG A 278 -4.34 12.96 -9.76
C ARG A 278 -4.45 13.51 -8.34
N GLN A 279 -5.23 12.84 -7.49
CA GLN A 279 -5.39 13.19 -6.08
C GLN A 279 -4.56 12.29 -5.15
N ASP A 280 -3.53 11.63 -5.65
CA ASP A 280 -2.60 10.86 -4.84
C ASP A 280 -1.83 11.77 -3.86
N LEU A 281 -1.60 11.26 -2.65
CA LEU A 281 -0.90 11.96 -1.57
C LEU A 281 0.57 12.25 -1.91
N ALA A 282 1.20 11.40 -2.73
CA ALA A 282 2.59 11.59 -3.15
C ALA A 282 2.78 12.84 -4.02
N GLY A 283 1.68 13.39 -4.58
CA GLY A 283 1.70 14.54 -5.45
C GLY A 283 2.26 14.25 -6.86
N GLU A 284 1.87 15.08 -7.82
CA GLU A 284 2.30 14.88 -9.22
C GLU A 284 3.80 15.13 -9.43
N ALA A 285 4.40 16.04 -8.66
CA ALA A 285 5.83 16.37 -8.78
C ALA A 285 6.74 15.15 -8.57
N ASN A 286 6.42 14.32 -7.58
CA ASN A 286 7.16 13.10 -7.26
C ASN A 286 7.22 12.12 -8.45
N ILE A 287 6.07 11.80 -9.05
CA ILE A 287 6.03 10.84 -10.16
C ILE A 287 6.53 11.45 -11.48
N CYS A 288 6.33 12.76 -11.69
CA CYS A 288 6.89 13.48 -12.83
C CYS A 288 8.43 13.50 -12.78
N GLU A 289 9.03 13.69 -11.59
CA GLU A 289 10.48 13.58 -11.44
C GLU A 289 10.94 12.14 -11.73
N ALA A 290 10.28 11.12 -11.19
CA ALA A 290 10.58 9.73 -11.53
C ALA A 290 10.54 9.48 -13.05
N HIS A 291 9.49 9.95 -13.71
CA HIS A 291 9.34 9.86 -15.18
C HIS A 291 10.51 10.54 -15.91
N SER A 292 10.92 11.71 -15.48
CA SER A 292 12.02 12.45 -16.10
C SER A 292 13.38 11.74 -16.00
N LEU A 293 13.56 10.89 -14.99
CA LEU A 293 14.80 10.16 -14.70
C LEU A 293 14.84 8.78 -15.36
N ILE A 294 13.69 8.15 -15.62
CA ILE A 294 13.60 6.81 -16.21
C ILE A 294 13.43 6.94 -17.72
N LYS A 295 14.46 6.60 -18.48
CA LYS A 295 14.49 6.80 -19.95
C LYS A 295 13.35 6.09 -20.69
N ASN A 296 12.98 4.89 -20.26
CA ASN A 296 11.96 4.06 -20.92
C ASN A 296 10.70 3.96 -20.06
N SER A 297 10.11 5.12 -19.73
CA SER A 297 8.89 5.17 -18.93
C SER A 297 7.72 5.81 -19.64
N THR A 298 6.53 5.33 -19.32
CA THR A 298 5.23 5.90 -19.68
C THR A 298 4.58 6.43 -18.42
N LEU A 299 4.12 7.68 -18.45
CA LEU A 299 3.42 8.30 -17.33
C LEU A 299 1.93 8.40 -17.65
N ALA A 300 1.08 7.93 -16.75
CA ALA A 300 -0.37 8.00 -16.89
C ALA A 300 -1.02 8.53 -15.60
N PHE A 301 -2.01 9.41 -15.76
CA PHE A 301 -2.79 9.95 -14.67
C PHE A 301 -4.27 9.58 -14.79
N ILE A 302 -4.88 9.22 -13.66
CA ILE A 302 -6.32 8.97 -13.55
C ILE A 302 -6.97 10.10 -12.76
N ALA A 303 -7.96 10.75 -13.37
CA ALA A 303 -8.74 11.81 -12.71
C ALA A 303 -9.72 11.23 -11.69
N LYS A 304 -10.07 12.03 -10.66
CA LYS A 304 -10.98 11.62 -9.57
C LYS A 304 -10.54 10.30 -8.91
N CYS A 305 -9.25 10.24 -8.60
CA CYS A 305 -8.60 9.04 -8.11
C CYS A 305 -7.46 9.44 -7.17
N GLY A 306 -7.37 8.81 -6.02
CA GLY A 306 -6.31 8.97 -5.04
C GLY A 306 -5.21 7.92 -5.20
N HIS A 307 -4.80 7.36 -4.08
CA HIS A 307 -3.63 6.49 -3.95
C HIS A 307 -3.86 5.03 -4.37
N MET A 308 -5.13 4.62 -4.51
CA MET A 308 -5.52 3.24 -4.83
C MET A 308 -6.35 3.17 -6.12
N PRO A 309 -5.73 3.39 -7.30
CA PRO A 309 -6.44 3.46 -8.59
C PRO A 309 -7.28 2.21 -8.89
N TRP A 310 -6.80 1.02 -8.59
CA TRP A 310 -7.52 -0.25 -8.82
C TRP A 310 -8.82 -0.36 -8.01
N LEU A 311 -8.96 0.37 -6.90
CA LEU A 311 -10.17 0.41 -6.08
C LEU A 311 -11.10 1.56 -6.49
N GLU A 312 -10.55 2.70 -6.88
CA GLU A 312 -11.34 3.89 -7.18
C GLU A 312 -11.82 3.94 -8.63
N GLN A 313 -10.96 3.57 -9.58
CA GLN A 313 -11.18 3.65 -11.03
C GLN A 313 -10.72 2.35 -11.71
N PRO A 314 -11.26 1.17 -11.37
CA PRO A 314 -10.74 -0.13 -11.82
C PRO A 314 -10.69 -0.24 -13.35
N GLU A 315 -11.79 0.07 -14.05
CA GLU A 315 -11.85 -0.04 -15.51
C GLU A 315 -10.74 0.76 -16.21
N GLN A 316 -10.50 1.99 -15.75
CA GLN A 316 -9.50 2.85 -16.33
C GLN A 316 -8.08 2.39 -15.98
N THR A 317 -7.90 1.92 -14.75
CA THR A 317 -6.63 1.37 -14.25
C THR A 317 -6.21 0.17 -15.07
N TRP A 318 -7.06 -0.82 -15.19
CA TRP A 318 -6.73 -2.07 -15.86
C TRP A 318 -6.60 -1.92 -17.36
N LYS A 319 -7.40 -1.05 -17.99
CA LYS A 319 -7.21 -0.69 -19.39
C LYS A 319 -5.80 -0.16 -19.68
N ILE A 320 -5.29 0.77 -18.84
CA ILE A 320 -3.95 1.36 -19.02
C ILE A 320 -2.87 0.29 -18.76
N VAL A 321 -3.03 -0.55 -17.74
CA VAL A 321 -2.09 -1.61 -17.41
C VAL A 321 -2.04 -2.66 -18.54
N ASP A 322 -3.18 -3.13 -19.00
CA ASP A 322 -3.29 -4.12 -20.08
C ASP A 322 -2.69 -3.59 -21.40
N GLU A 323 -2.97 -2.34 -21.77
CA GLU A 323 -2.38 -1.69 -22.94
C GLU A 323 -0.85 -1.64 -22.84
N PHE A 324 -0.30 -1.29 -21.67
CA PHE A 324 1.14 -1.28 -21.47
C PHE A 324 1.75 -2.69 -21.56
N LEU A 325 1.16 -3.67 -20.87
CA LEU A 325 1.68 -5.05 -20.85
C LEU A 325 1.60 -5.72 -22.23
N ALA A 326 0.57 -5.41 -23.03
CA ALA A 326 0.42 -5.94 -24.40
C ALA A 326 1.51 -5.44 -25.35
N HIS A 327 2.13 -4.30 -25.09
CA HIS A 327 3.17 -3.70 -25.93
C HIS A 327 4.59 -4.03 -25.45
N LEU A 328 4.76 -4.88 -24.43
CA LEU A 328 6.09 -5.30 -23.99
C LEU A 328 6.81 -6.10 -25.08
N PRO A 329 8.13 -5.89 -25.26
CA PRO A 329 8.95 -6.73 -26.12
C PRO A 329 8.86 -8.20 -25.70
N ARG A 330 8.79 -9.11 -26.66
CA ARG A 330 8.81 -10.56 -26.43
C ARG A 330 10.18 -11.04 -26.04
#